data_807c9a1f2bbfcf17364a01872df7b672
#
_entry.id   807c9a1f2bbfcf17364a01872df7b672
#
_cell.length_a   1.000
_cell.length_b   1.000
_cell.length_c   1.000
_cell.angle_alpha   90.00
_cell.angle_beta   90.00
_cell.angle_gamma   90.00
#
_symmetry.space_group_name_H-M   'P 1'
#
loop_
_entity.id
_entity.type
_entity.pdbx_description
1 polymer ?
#
loop_
_entity_poly.entity_id
_entity_poly.type
_entity_poly.pdbx_seq_one_letter_code
_entity_poly.pdbx_strand_id
1 'polypeptide(L)'
;AQDADRIWLLNKFPTLQATWQTIVIEAARHDGDIATYSSAQNRAVFAFALKHWQATIASGRFKSVLCYKNFGPHSGGSLRHPHMQIVGLMAADGYANVTAANLTGYSVLAVDQVQVTVSDRPIMGFVEINVAAPATAIAPLADAVQQVVQYTLNTYFHGQCDSYNLFFYPRDDQIVAKVVPLFNVSPYYIGYRLAQADTPKRMRAIAEEIRQQFERSNLAHSN
;
A
#
# COMPACT_ATOMS: atom_id res chain seq x y z
N ALA A 1 17.53 12.73 2.84
CA ALA A 1 16.76 13.92 2.44
C ALA A 1 15.75 14.27 3.53
N GLN A 2 15.34 15.52 3.60
CA GLN A 2 14.36 16.03 4.55
C GLN A 2 13.46 17.05 3.85
N ASP A 3 12.17 17.04 4.21
CA ASP A 3 11.18 18.02 3.79
C ASP A 3 10.16 18.20 4.92
N ALA A 4 10.15 19.34 5.57
CA ALA A 4 9.42 19.61 6.81
C ALA A 4 9.71 18.50 7.86
N ASP A 5 8.69 17.77 8.30
CA ASP A 5 8.78 16.69 9.28
C ASP A 5 9.17 15.34 8.67
N ARG A 6 9.20 15.24 7.33
CA ARG A 6 9.49 14.00 6.62
C ARG A 6 10.97 13.82 6.40
N ILE A 7 11.50 12.64 6.72
CA ILE A 7 12.93 12.37 6.61
C ILE A 7 13.12 11.04 5.87
N TRP A 8 14.00 11.04 4.87
CA TRP A 8 14.46 9.82 4.21
C TRP A 8 15.93 9.56 4.56
N LEU A 9 16.20 8.41 5.16
CA LEU A 9 17.52 8.04 5.70
C LEU A 9 17.80 6.55 5.51
N LEU A 10 19.08 6.18 5.68
CA LEU A 10 19.48 4.78 5.70
C LEU A 10 18.89 4.05 6.89
N ASN A 11 18.41 2.82 6.67
CA ASN A 11 18.04 1.93 7.77
C ASN A 11 19.30 1.48 8.51
N LYS A 12 19.37 1.78 9.78
CA LYS A 12 20.50 1.41 10.65
C LYS A 12 20.59 -0.12 10.88
N PHE A 13 19.46 -0.82 10.71
CA PHE A 13 19.32 -2.25 10.99
C PHE A 13 18.83 -2.99 9.75
N PRO A 14 19.70 -3.21 8.73
CA PRO A 14 19.30 -3.93 7.52
C PRO A 14 19.01 -5.40 7.85
N THR A 15 17.94 -5.94 7.27
CA THR A 15 17.47 -7.31 7.51
C THR A 15 17.70 -8.24 6.31
N LEU A 16 18.12 -7.70 5.18
CA LEU A 16 18.39 -8.47 3.96
C LEU A 16 19.82 -8.24 3.48
N GLN A 17 20.43 -9.30 2.95
CA GLN A 17 21.77 -9.24 2.33
C GLN A 17 21.70 -8.63 0.92
N ALA A 18 22.80 -8.06 0.46
CA ALA A 18 22.93 -7.45 -0.87
C ALA A 18 21.79 -6.46 -1.19
N THR A 19 21.51 -5.57 -0.24
CA THR A 19 20.43 -4.59 -0.35
C THR A 19 20.87 -3.21 0.14
N TRP A 20 20.18 -2.20 -0.35
CA TRP A 20 20.25 -0.83 0.16
C TRP A 20 18.90 -0.51 0.80
N GLN A 21 18.85 -0.50 2.12
CA GLN A 21 17.59 -0.33 2.86
C GLN A 21 17.50 1.07 3.44
N THR A 22 16.39 1.73 3.20
CA THR A 22 16.10 3.07 3.69
C THR A 22 14.73 3.15 4.33
N ILE A 23 14.55 4.15 5.18
CA ILE A 23 13.30 4.44 5.88
C ILE A 23 12.87 5.86 5.50
N VAL A 24 11.59 6.02 5.22
CA VAL A 24 10.90 7.30 5.08
C VAL A 24 10.08 7.52 6.34
N ILE A 25 10.55 8.36 7.24
CA ILE A 25 9.76 8.84 8.38
C ILE A 25 8.69 9.80 7.85
N GLU A 26 7.44 9.56 8.20
CA GLU A 26 6.27 10.26 7.64
C GLU A 26 5.95 11.57 8.33
N ALA A 27 6.24 11.66 9.63
CA ALA A 27 5.95 12.83 10.46
C ALA A 27 6.83 12.83 11.71
N ALA A 28 6.94 13.97 12.40
CA ALA A 28 7.63 14.08 13.69
C ALA A 28 6.86 13.37 14.82
N ARG A 29 5.54 13.25 14.71
CA ARG A 29 4.71 12.56 15.70
C ARG A 29 4.96 11.05 15.68
N HIS A 30 5.01 10.44 16.88
CA HIS A 30 5.20 8.99 17.05
C HIS A 30 3.91 8.19 16.83
N ASP A 31 2.79 8.85 16.81
CA ASP A 31 1.47 8.30 16.55
C ASP A 31 0.90 8.88 15.24
N GLY A 32 0.06 8.13 14.60
CA GLY A 32 -0.57 8.50 13.34
C GLY A 32 -0.42 7.43 12.28
N ASP A 33 -1.24 7.55 11.28
CA ASP A 33 -1.26 6.65 10.13
C ASP A 33 -2.00 7.29 8.96
N ILE A 34 -1.88 6.71 7.79
CA ILE A 34 -2.61 7.08 6.57
C ILE A 34 -4.11 7.27 6.87
N ALA A 35 -4.72 6.41 7.69
CA ALA A 35 -6.14 6.52 8.03
C ALA A 35 -6.49 7.79 8.82
N THR A 36 -5.54 8.36 9.57
CA THR A 36 -5.77 9.47 10.51
C THR A 36 -5.17 10.79 10.08
N TYR A 37 -4.34 10.79 9.05
CA TYR A 37 -3.76 12.03 8.50
C TYR A 37 -4.84 12.89 7.84
N SER A 38 -4.66 14.21 7.88
CA SER A 38 -5.40 15.08 6.97
C SER A 38 -5.03 14.75 5.51
N SER A 39 -5.95 15.02 4.56
CA SER A 39 -5.67 14.78 3.14
C SER A 39 -4.40 15.48 2.66
N ALA A 40 -4.15 16.71 3.13
CA ALA A 40 -2.94 17.47 2.82
C ALA A 40 -1.67 16.77 3.34
N GLN A 41 -1.69 16.28 4.57
CA GLN A 41 -0.58 15.54 5.15
C GLN A 41 -0.35 14.22 4.43
N ASN A 42 -1.42 13.46 4.15
CA ASN A 42 -1.34 12.19 3.43
C ASN A 42 -0.74 12.38 2.03
N ARG A 43 -1.25 13.35 1.25
CA ARG A 43 -0.71 13.69 -0.07
C ARG A 43 0.78 14.07 -0.01
N ALA A 44 1.18 14.84 1.00
CA ALA A 44 2.57 15.25 1.18
C ALA A 44 3.50 14.06 1.53
N VAL A 45 3.03 13.12 2.35
CA VAL A 45 3.76 11.87 2.67
C VAL A 45 3.96 11.04 1.41
N PHE A 46 2.90 10.81 0.63
CA PHE A 46 2.97 10.06 -0.62
C PHE A 46 3.89 10.75 -1.64
N ALA A 47 3.75 12.05 -1.83
CA ALA A 47 4.61 12.81 -2.74
C ALA A 47 6.09 12.68 -2.38
N PHE A 48 6.42 12.80 -1.09
CA PHE A 48 7.79 12.65 -0.62
C PHE A 48 8.31 11.21 -0.81
N ALA A 49 7.58 10.21 -0.36
CA ALA A 49 8.00 8.81 -0.44
C ALA A 49 8.15 8.34 -1.90
N LEU A 50 7.13 8.56 -2.74
CA LEU A 50 7.12 8.09 -4.12
C LEU A 50 8.12 8.85 -4.99
N LYS A 51 8.39 10.13 -4.74
CA LYS A 51 9.49 10.87 -5.38
C LYS A 51 10.83 10.17 -5.16
N HIS A 52 11.15 9.79 -3.93
CA HIS A 52 12.40 9.11 -3.61
C HIS A 52 12.44 7.68 -4.14
N TRP A 53 11.33 6.96 -4.12
CA TRP A 53 11.22 5.63 -4.72
C TRP A 53 11.44 5.66 -6.23
N GLN A 54 10.74 6.54 -6.96
CA GLN A 54 10.91 6.70 -8.41
C GLN A 54 12.34 7.13 -8.78
N ALA A 55 12.93 8.08 -8.04
CA ALA A 55 14.32 8.49 -8.24
C ALA A 55 15.31 7.34 -8.00
N THR A 56 15.03 6.47 -7.03
CA THR A 56 15.85 5.29 -6.75
C THR A 56 15.74 4.26 -7.89
N ILE A 57 14.54 4.03 -8.44
CA ILE A 57 14.33 3.21 -9.63
C ILE A 57 15.11 3.78 -10.83
N ALA A 58 14.92 5.07 -11.10
CA ALA A 58 15.55 5.77 -12.23
C ALA A 58 17.09 5.81 -12.15
N SER A 59 17.66 5.61 -10.96
CA SER A 59 19.11 5.54 -10.79
C SER A 59 19.77 4.36 -11.51
N GLY A 60 19.01 3.32 -11.85
CA GLY A 60 19.51 2.09 -12.49
C GLY A 60 20.47 1.25 -11.63
N ARG A 61 20.66 1.59 -10.37
CA ARG A 61 21.66 0.95 -9.47
C ARG A 61 21.23 -0.41 -8.97
N PHE A 62 19.93 -0.72 -9.02
CA PHE A 62 19.33 -1.89 -8.39
C PHE A 62 18.58 -2.73 -9.41
N LYS A 63 18.56 -4.03 -9.21
CA LYS A 63 17.76 -4.97 -10.01
C LYS A 63 16.26 -4.66 -9.89
N SER A 64 15.82 -4.33 -8.68
CA SER A 64 14.48 -3.83 -8.39
C SER A 64 14.51 -2.96 -7.14
N VAL A 65 13.49 -2.09 -6.98
CA VAL A 65 13.38 -1.18 -5.84
C VAL A 65 12.00 -1.30 -5.23
N LEU A 66 11.91 -1.84 -4.05
CA LEU A 66 10.65 -2.00 -3.31
C LEU A 66 10.28 -0.70 -2.59
N CYS A 67 8.98 -0.42 -2.48
CA CYS A 67 8.42 0.57 -1.58
C CYS A 67 7.23 -0.03 -0.85
N TYR A 68 7.21 0.06 0.48
CA TYR A 68 6.13 -0.50 1.27
C TYR A 68 6.00 0.14 2.64
N LYS A 69 4.83 -0.06 3.27
CA LYS A 69 4.53 0.33 4.66
C LYS A 69 3.94 -0.86 5.41
N ASN A 70 4.33 -0.99 6.67
CA ASN A 70 3.73 -1.89 7.62
C ASN A 70 3.00 -1.07 8.70
N PHE A 71 1.77 -1.42 9.02
CA PHE A 71 1.00 -0.78 10.10
C PHE A 71 0.29 -1.82 10.95
N GLY A 72 0.38 -1.66 12.26
CA GLY A 72 -0.31 -2.49 13.24
C GLY A 72 0.45 -3.77 13.64
N PRO A 73 -0.03 -4.46 14.68
CA PRO A 73 0.71 -5.56 15.33
C PRO A 73 0.90 -6.80 14.45
N HIS A 74 0.02 -7.02 13.46
CA HIS A 74 0.08 -8.20 12.57
C HIS A 74 0.83 -7.94 11.26
N SER A 75 1.35 -6.71 11.05
CA SER A 75 1.98 -6.31 9.79
C SER A 75 3.42 -6.77 9.61
N GLY A 76 4.06 -7.30 10.65
CA GLY A 76 5.48 -7.64 10.65
C GLY A 76 6.41 -6.43 10.85
N GLY A 77 5.88 -5.24 11.08
CA GLY A 77 6.65 -4.05 11.44
C GLY A 77 7.03 -4.05 12.93
N SER A 78 8.27 -3.68 13.24
CA SER A 78 8.76 -3.57 14.62
C SER A 78 8.79 -2.11 15.14
N LEU A 79 8.82 -1.15 14.25
CA LEU A 79 8.88 0.28 14.57
C LEU A 79 7.46 0.87 14.58
N ARG A 80 7.03 1.41 15.74
CA ARG A 80 5.71 2.05 15.88
C ARG A 80 5.61 3.42 15.21
N HIS A 81 6.74 4.16 15.14
CA HIS A 81 6.77 5.47 14.48
C HIS A 81 6.35 5.34 13.01
N PRO A 82 5.41 6.18 12.52
CA PRO A 82 4.90 6.07 11.16
C PRO A 82 6.00 6.18 10.12
N HIS A 83 6.14 5.15 9.29
CA HIS A 83 7.19 5.11 8.27
C HIS A 83 6.82 4.24 7.08
N MET A 84 7.45 4.53 5.95
CA MET A 84 7.56 3.64 4.79
C MET A 84 9.01 3.17 4.63
N GLN A 85 9.23 2.14 3.84
CA GLN A 85 10.56 1.65 3.50
C GLN A 85 10.77 1.68 1.99
N ILE A 86 11.98 2.09 1.56
CA ILE A 86 12.43 1.97 0.19
C ILE A 86 13.67 1.10 0.19
N VAL A 87 13.60 -0.03 -0.53
CA VAL A 87 14.66 -1.05 -0.50
C VAL A 87 15.13 -1.36 -1.91
N GLY A 88 16.37 -1.01 -2.21
CA GLY A 88 17.04 -1.40 -3.44
C GLY A 88 17.63 -2.79 -3.32
N LEU A 89 17.24 -3.72 -4.19
CA LEU A 89 17.75 -5.08 -4.28
C LEU A 89 18.83 -5.16 -5.36
N MET A 90 20.04 -5.58 -5.00
CA MET A 90 21.19 -5.63 -5.92
C MET A 90 21.08 -6.77 -6.94
N ALA A 91 20.64 -7.96 -6.51
CA ALA A 91 20.66 -9.18 -7.30
C ALA A 91 19.25 -9.77 -7.54
N ALA A 92 18.35 -9.63 -6.59
CA ALA A 92 17.00 -10.21 -6.68
C ALA A 92 16.04 -9.27 -7.41
N ASP A 93 15.10 -9.86 -8.16
CA ASP A 93 13.92 -9.14 -8.63
C ASP A 93 12.78 -9.38 -7.66
N GLY A 94 12.45 -8.36 -6.87
CA GLY A 94 11.37 -8.42 -5.89
C GLY A 94 9.96 -8.51 -6.49
N TYR A 95 9.85 -8.28 -7.80
CA TYR A 95 8.57 -8.35 -8.52
C TYR A 95 8.40 -9.63 -9.34
N ALA A 96 9.40 -10.52 -9.37
CA ALA A 96 9.42 -11.71 -10.22
C ALA A 96 8.20 -12.64 -10.06
N ASN A 97 7.60 -12.64 -8.86
CA ASN A 97 6.42 -13.46 -8.55
C ASN A 97 5.11 -12.67 -8.56
N VAL A 98 5.13 -11.42 -9.01
CA VAL A 98 3.94 -10.56 -9.09
C VAL A 98 3.54 -10.37 -10.54
N THR A 99 2.40 -10.92 -10.92
CA THR A 99 1.88 -10.84 -12.29
C THR A 99 0.90 -9.69 -12.43
N ALA A 100 0.63 -9.26 -13.66
CA ALA A 100 -0.40 -8.27 -13.92
C ALA A 100 -1.79 -8.68 -13.38
N ALA A 101 -2.07 -9.99 -13.36
CA ALA A 101 -3.32 -10.52 -12.83
C ALA A 101 -3.46 -10.36 -11.30
N ASN A 102 -2.36 -10.25 -10.56
CA ASN A 102 -2.41 -9.96 -9.13
C ASN A 102 -2.78 -8.50 -8.83
N LEU A 103 -2.62 -7.61 -9.81
CA LEU A 103 -2.79 -6.16 -9.70
C LEU A 103 -4.11 -5.66 -10.32
N THR A 104 -5.01 -6.58 -10.65
CA THR A 104 -6.36 -6.32 -11.18
C THR A 104 -7.40 -7.10 -10.38
N GLY A 105 -8.69 -6.98 -10.72
CA GLY A 105 -9.75 -7.74 -10.06
C GLY A 105 -11.14 -7.13 -10.22
N TYR A 106 -12.02 -7.40 -9.25
CA TYR A 106 -13.38 -6.88 -9.21
C TYR A 106 -13.37 -5.36 -9.05
N SER A 107 -14.01 -4.65 -9.99
CA SER A 107 -14.05 -3.19 -10.00
C SER A 107 -14.80 -2.64 -8.77
N VAL A 108 -14.18 -1.71 -8.09
CA VAL A 108 -14.79 -0.87 -7.05
C VAL A 108 -15.24 0.44 -7.69
N LEU A 109 -14.30 1.18 -8.25
CA LEU A 109 -14.54 2.43 -8.97
C LEU A 109 -13.45 2.70 -10.01
N ALA A 110 -13.79 3.53 -10.98
CA ALA A 110 -12.85 4.16 -11.91
C ALA A 110 -13.30 5.62 -12.05
N VAL A 111 -12.59 6.54 -11.40
CA VAL A 111 -12.92 7.98 -11.37
C VAL A 111 -11.64 8.77 -11.61
N ASP A 112 -11.75 9.76 -12.47
CA ASP A 112 -10.63 10.59 -12.91
C ASP A 112 -9.47 9.73 -13.44
N GLN A 113 -8.37 9.71 -12.72
CA GLN A 113 -7.16 8.96 -13.08
C GLN A 113 -6.93 7.73 -12.18
N VAL A 114 -7.88 7.42 -11.28
CA VAL A 114 -7.73 6.34 -10.29
C VAL A 114 -8.66 5.18 -10.61
N GLN A 115 -8.11 3.98 -10.55
CA GLN A 115 -8.86 2.74 -10.60
C GLN A 115 -8.66 1.98 -9.28
N VAL A 116 -9.75 1.57 -8.64
CA VAL A 116 -9.73 0.72 -7.44
C VAL A 116 -10.36 -0.63 -7.76
N THR A 117 -9.68 -1.71 -7.38
CA THR A 117 -10.17 -3.09 -7.58
C THR A 117 -9.91 -3.95 -6.35
N VAL A 118 -10.76 -4.95 -6.10
CA VAL A 118 -10.48 -6.04 -5.17
C VAL A 118 -9.87 -7.18 -5.97
N SER A 119 -8.65 -7.61 -5.62
CA SER A 119 -7.91 -8.61 -6.38
C SER A 119 -8.67 -9.94 -6.44
N ASP A 120 -8.89 -10.47 -7.63
CA ASP A 120 -9.44 -11.81 -7.84
C ASP A 120 -8.34 -12.89 -7.86
N ARG A 121 -7.08 -12.47 -7.92
CA ARG A 121 -5.90 -13.33 -7.80
C ARG A 121 -4.91 -12.73 -6.79
N PRO A 122 -5.21 -12.86 -5.48
CA PRO A 122 -4.35 -12.32 -4.45
C PRO A 122 -2.96 -12.97 -4.47
N ILE A 123 -1.94 -12.23 -4.01
CA ILE A 123 -0.57 -12.74 -3.89
C ILE A 123 -0.46 -13.65 -2.67
N MET A 124 -0.91 -13.17 -1.52
CA MET A 124 -0.85 -13.91 -0.26
C MET A 124 -2.17 -14.60 0.07
N GLY A 125 -3.27 -13.89 -0.07
CA GLY A 125 -4.57 -14.46 0.19
C GLY A 125 -5.52 -13.52 0.93
N PHE A 126 -6.74 -14.05 1.20
CA PHE A 126 -7.89 -13.34 1.72
C PHE A 126 -8.32 -12.19 0.79
N VAL A 127 -8.14 -10.96 1.21
CA VAL A 127 -8.53 -9.77 0.46
C VAL A 127 -7.31 -8.90 0.24
N GLU A 128 -7.10 -8.49 -1.00
CA GLU A 128 -6.09 -7.52 -1.38
C GLU A 128 -6.76 -6.47 -2.26
N ILE A 129 -6.55 -5.19 -1.98
CA ILE A 129 -7.20 -4.08 -2.67
C ILE A 129 -6.14 -3.31 -3.44
N ASN A 130 -6.34 -3.16 -4.75
CA ASN A 130 -5.42 -2.42 -5.62
C ASN A 130 -5.97 -1.02 -5.89
N VAL A 131 -5.09 -0.04 -5.85
CA VAL A 131 -5.34 1.35 -6.27
C VAL A 131 -4.31 1.70 -7.33
N ALA A 132 -4.74 1.83 -8.57
CA ALA A 132 -3.88 2.17 -9.70
C ALA A 132 -4.11 3.61 -10.15
N ALA A 133 -3.03 4.32 -10.46
CA ALA A 133 -3.07 5.66 -11.03
C ALA A 133 -1.82 5.91 -11.89
N PRO A 134 -1.84 6.87 -12.85
CA PRO A 134 -0.64 7.33 -13.52
C PRO A 134 0.46 7.71 -12.52
N ALA A 135 1.71 7.42 -12.85
CA ALA A 135 2.86 7.67 -11.97
C ALA A 135 3.04 9.16 -11.60
N THR A 136 2.38 10.07 -12.31
CA THR A 136 2.33 11.51 -12.06
C THR A 136 1.15 11.95 -11.19
N ALA A 137 0.11 11.10 -11.04
CA ALA A 137 -1.13 11.42 -10.33
C ALA A 137 -1.06 11.01 -8.84
N ILE A 138 -0.03 11.51 -8.12
CA ILE A 138 0.25 11.08 -6.75
C ILE A 138 -0.83 11.50 -5.75
N ALA A 139 -1.40 12.70 -5.89
CA ALA A 139 -2.42 13.17 -4.96
C ALA A 139 -3.71 12.37 -5.04
N PRO A 140 -4.30 12.09 -6.22
CA PRO A 140 -5.44 11.19 -6.34
C PRO A 140 -5.15 9.76 -5.85
N LEU A 141 -3.94 9.23 -6.12
CA LEU A 141 -3.51 7.94 -5.59
C LEU A 141 -3.52 7.93 -4.06
N ALA A 142 -2.94 8.96 -3.43
CA ALA A 142 -2.87 9.09 -1.98
C ALA A 142 -4.25 9.16 -1.33
N ASP A 143 -5.17 9.94 -1.92
CA ASP A 143 -6.54 10.07 -1.43
C ASP A 143 -7.29 8.74 -1.51
N ALA A 144 -7.20 8.04 -2.63
CA ALA A 144 -7.86 6.77 -2.80
C ALA A 144 -7.27 5.68 -1.88
N VAL A 145 -5.95 5.63 -1.70
CA VAL A 145 -5.32 4.71 -0.74
C VAL A 145 -5.77 5.02 0.68
N GLN A 146 -5.91 6.31 1.05
CA GLN A 146 -6.43 6.69 2.37
C GLN A 146 -7.83 6.14 2.61
N GLN A 147 -8.73 6.27 1.65
CA GLN A 147 -10.08 5.71 1.73
C GLN A 147 -10.08 4.19 1.91
N VAL A 148 -9.22 3.48 1.16
CA VAL A 148 -9.08 2.03 1.26
C VAL A 148 -8.50 1.62 2.61
N VAL A 149 -7.52 2.34 3.14
CA VAL A 149 -6.96 2.08 4.48
C VAL A 149 -8.00 2.34 5.57
N GLN A 150 -8.78 3.42 5.46
CA GLN A 150 -9.89 3.70 6.37
C GLN A 150 -10.96 2.58 6.35
N TYR A 151 -11.33 2.10 5.15
CA TYR A 151 -12.19 0.92 5.02
C TYR A 151 -11.59 -0.29 5.73
N THR A 152 -10.32 -0.56 5.50
CA THR A 152 -9.60 -1.70 6.06
C THR A 152 -9.64 -1.71 7.59
N LEU A 153 -9.37 -0.58 8.22
CA LEU A 153 -9.26 -0.49 9.68
C LEU A 153 -10.61 -0.29 10.39
N ASN A 154 -11.58 0.36 9.74
CA ASN A 154 -12.81 0.75 10.41
C ASN A 154 -14.04 -0.09 10.01
N THR A 155 -14.01 -0.78 8.87
CA THR A 155 -15.20 -1.45 8.31
C THR A 155 -14.94 -2.93 8.01
N TYR A 156 -13.81 -3.23 7.37
CA TYR A 156 -13.47 -4.60 6.97
C TYR A 156 -13.44 -5.53 8.19
N PHE A 157 -13.96 -6.74 8.00
CA PHE A 157 -14.07 -7.74 9.06
C PHE A 157 -14.76 -7.22 10.34
N HIS A 158 -15.85 -6.46 10.16
CA HIS A 158 -16.63 -5.81 11.25
C HIS A 158 -15.78 -4.85 12.10
N GLY A 159 -14.80 -4.17 11.52
CA GLY A 159 -13.90 -3.26 12.23
C GLY A 159 -12.88 -3.95 13.14
N GLN A 160 -12.66 -5.25 12.98
CA GLN A 160 -11.69 -6.01 13.79
C GLN A 160 -10.30 -6.10 13.13
N CYS A 161 -10.14 -5.56 11.92
CA CYS A 161 -8.85 -5.52 11.25
C CYS A 161 -8.03 -4.34 11.80
N ASP A 162 -6.94 -4.61 12.51
CA ASP A 162 -6.11 -3.61 13.19
C ASP A 162 -4.75 -3.38 12.51
N SER A 163 -4.51 -4.06 11.40
CA SER A 163 -3.21 -4.05 10.73
C SER A 163 -3.37 -4.12 9.22
N TYR A 164 -2.39 -3.57 8.51
CA TYR A 164 -2.28 -3.75 7.06
C TYR A 164 -0.82 -3.66 6.60
N ASN A 165 -0.56 -4.22 5.42
CA ASN A 165 0.59 -3.86 4.61
C ASN A 165 0.14 -3.05 3.39
N LEU A 166 0.96 -2.10 2.98
CA LEU A 166 0.81 -1.33 1.76
C LEU A 166 2.05 -1.53 0.91
N PHE A 167 1.89 -2.03 -0.30
CA PHE A 167 2.97 -2.27 -1.26
C PHE A 167 2.76 -1.41 -2.50
N PHE A 168 3.86 -0.93 -3.11
CA PHE A 168 3.83 -0.18 -4.35
C PHE A 168 4.52 -0.97 -5.46
N TYR A 169 3.88 -1.03 -6.62
CA TYR A 169 4.36 -1.71 -7.82
C TYR A 169 4.44 -0.73 -8.98
N PRO A 170 5.61 -0.60 -9.64
CA PRO A 170 5.69 0.10 -10.91
C PRO A 170 5.04 -0.77 -12.00
N ARG A 171 4.18 -0.19 -12.81
CA ARG A 171 3.51 -0.88 -13.91
C ARG A 171 3.37 0.07 -15.08
N ASP A 172 4.22 -0.09 -16.08
CA ASP A 172 4.30 0.79 -17.25
C ASP A 172 4.41 2.27 -16.80
N ASP A 173 3.46 3.09 -17.16
CA ASP A 173 3.32 4.50 -16.77
C ASP A 173 2.51 4.72 -15.49
N GLN A 174 2.11 3.65 -14.82
CA GLN A 174 1.29 3.66 -13.61
C GLN A 174 2.06 3.24 -12.36
N ILE A 175 1.51 3.62 -11.21
CA ILE A 175 1.81 3.04 -9.89
C ILE A 175 0.56 2.29 -9.44
N VAL A 176 0.75 1.05 -8.99
CA VAL A 176 -0.29 0.30 -8.29
C VAL A 176 0.10 0.22 -6.82
N ALA A 177 -0.73 0.82 -5.97
CA ALA A 177 -0.67 0.63 -4.52
C ALA A 177 -1.61 -0.53 -4.14
N LYS A 178 -1.08 -1.51 -3.42
CA LYS A 178 -1.85 -2.67 -2.94
C LYS A 178 -1.95 -2.63 -1.42
N VAL A 179 -3.16 -2.51 -0.90
CA VAL A 179 -3.48 -2.62 0.53
C VAL A 179 -3.85 -4.06 0.84
N VAL A 180 -3.16 -4.66 1.80
CA VAL A 180 -3.38 -6.03 2.27
C VAL A 180 -3.82 -5.96 3.72
N PRO A 181 -5.12 -6.16 4.03
CA PRO A 181 -5.61 -6.25 5.40
C PRO A 181 -4.97 -7.40 6.14
N LEU A 182 -4.56 -7.18 7.38
CA LEU A 182 -3.94 -8.21 8.22
C LEU A 182 -4.64 -8.27 9.58
N PHE A 183 -5.31 -9.36 9.84
CA PHE A 183 -5.89 -9.71 11.12
C PHE A 183 -5.56 -11.17 11.49
N ASN A 184 -5.07 -11.92 10.53
CA ASN A 184 -4.62 -13.30 10.66
C ASN A 184 -3.58 -13.61 9.58
N VAL A 185 -2.81 -14.66 9.77
CA VAL A 185 -1.79 -15.11 8.82
C VAL A 185 -2.23 -16.43 8.20
N SER A 186 -2.18 -16.53 6.87
CA SER A 186 -2.53 -17.75 6.16
C SER A 186 -1.51 -18.85 6.38
N PRO A 187 -1.87 -19.98 7.04
CA PRO A 187 -0.95 -21.12 7.18
C PRO A 187 -0.60 -21.74 5.83
N TYR A 188 -1.51 -21.67 4.85
CA TYR A 188 -1.26 -22.16 3.49
C TYR A 188 -0.20 -21.35 2.78
N TYR A 189 -0.21 -20.02 2.95
CA TYR A 189 0.81 -19.17 2.34
C TYR A 189 2.17 -19.35 3.03
N ILE A 190 2.20 -19.38 4.36
CA ILE A 190 3.44 -19.56 5.12
C ILE A 190 4.10 -20.90 4.80
N GLY A 191 3.36 -21.99 4.90
CA GLY A 191 3.90 -23.34 4.75
C GLY A 191 4.07 -23.80 3.31
N TYR A 192 3.19 -23.37 2.40
CA TYR A 192 3.08 -23.95 1.07
C TYR A 192 3.09 -22.92 -0.07
N ARG A 193 3.15 -21.63 0.24
CA ARG A 193 3.07 -20.54 -0.76
C ARG A 193 1.79 -20.57 -1.61
N LEU A 194 0.70 -21.10 -1.03
CA LEU A 194 -0.61 -21.13 -1.67
C LEU A 194 -1.42 -19.92 -1.22
N ALA A 195 -1.83 -19.08 -2.17
CA ALA A 195 -2.71 -17.96 -1.91
C ALA A 195 -4.11 -18.45 -1.51
N GLN A 196 -4.70 -17.85 -0.49
CA GLN A 196 -6.10 -18.05 -0.14
C GLN A 196 -6.94 -16.96 -0.82
N ALA A 197 -7.83 -17.36 -1.70
CA ALA A 197 -8.83 -16.45 -2.26
C ALA A 197 -10.17 -16.68 -1.56
N ASP A 198 -10.87 -15.61 -1.27
CA ASP A 198 -12.26 -15.68 -0.83
C ASP A 198 -13.19 -16.01 -2.01
N THR A 199 -14.45 -16.33 -1.74
CA THR A 199 -15.42 -16.64 -2.81
C THR A 199 -15.67 -15.39 -3.69
N PRO A 200 -15.95 -15.57 -4.99
CA PRO A 200 -16.31 -14.46 -5.87
C PRO A 200 -17.48 -13.62 -5.36
N LYS A 201 -18.43 -14.25 -4.67
CA LYS A 201 -19.56 -13.55 -4.04
C LYS A 201 -19.09 -12.60 -2.94
N ARG A 202 -18.19 -13.06 -2.05
CA ARG A 202 -17.64 -12.25 -0.96
C ARG A 202 -16.75 -11.12 -1.50
N MET A 203 -15.91 -11.41 -2.50
CA MET A 203 -15.05 -10.40 -3.12
C MET A 203 -15.86 -9.26 -3.77
N ARG A 204 -16.97 -9.58 -4.45
CA ARG A 204 -17.88 -8.56 -5.00
C ARG A 204 -18.59 -7.78 -3.91
N ALA A 205 -18.99 -8.42 -2.81
CA ALA A 205 -19.59 -7.72 -1.67
C ALA A 205 -18.61 -6.72 -1.06
N ILE A 206 -17.34 -7.09 -0.89
CA ILE A 206 -16.27 -6.20 -0.41
C ILE A 206 -16.06 -5.03 -1.38
N ALA A 207 -16.05 -5.28 -2.68
CA ALA A 207 -15.94 -4.22 -3.68
C ALA A 207 -17.09 -3.21 -3.56
N GLU A 208 -18.30 -3.69 -3.30
CA GLU A 208 -19.46 -2.83 -3.08
C GLU A 208 -19.39 -2.06 -1.75
N GLU A 209 -18.96 -2.70 -0.66
CA GLU A 209 -18.73 -2.04 0.63
C GLU A 209 -17.74 -0.87 0.50
N ILE A 210 -16.65 -1.08 -0.23
CA ILE A 210 -15.64 -0.04 -0.48
C ILE A 210 -16.23 1.09 -1.35
N ARG A 211 -16.99 0.76 -2.40
CA ARG A 211 -17.64 1.77 -3.26
C ARG A 211 -18.54 2.69 -2.44
N GLN A 212 -19.38 2.11 -1.59
CA GLN A 212 -20.27 2.89 -0.71
C GLN A 212 -19.50 3.81 0.25
N GLN A 213 -18.32 3.42 0.68
CA GLN A 213 -17.47 4.30 1.49
C GLN A 213 -16.97 5.51 0.69
N PHE A 214 -16.51 5.30 -0.53
CA PHE A 214 -16.09 6.41 -1.41
C PHE A 214 -17.24 7.38 -1.69
N GLU A 215 -18.44 6.89 -1.93
CA GLU A 215 -19.63 7.71 -2.14
C GLU A 215 -19.96 8.56 -0.91
N ARG A 216 -19.96 7.98 0.29
CA ARG A 216 -20.20 8.71 1.54
C ARG A 216 -19.14 9.78 1.79
N SER A 217 -17.88 9.50 1.52
CA SER A 217 -16.80 10.47 1.68
C SER A 217 -16.92 11.66 0.72
N ASN A 218 -17.31 11.41 -0.53
CA ASN A 218 -17.53 12.48 -1.51
C ASN A 218 -18.71 13.38 -1.12
N LEU A 219 -19.80 12.82 -0.60
CA LEU A 219 -20.95 13.59 -0.12
C LEU A 219 -20.58 14.47 1.09
N ALA A 220 -19.71 14.00 1.97
CA ALA A 220 -19.26 14.76 3.13
C ALA A 220 -18.35 15.95 2.78
N HIS A 221 -17.70 15.95 1.61
CA HIS A 221 -16.86 17.05 1.13
C HIS A 221 -17.61 18.05 0.25
N SER A 222 -18.86 17.74 -0.13
CA SER A 222 -19.71 18.59 -0.99
C SER A 222 -20.67 19.48 -0.20
N ASN A 223 -20.72 19.34 1.11
CA ASN A 223 -21.50 20.16 2.08
C ASN A 223 -20.57 21.03 2.93
#